data_4abf410cea91c4039b9fd529171b6b73
#
_entry.id   4abf410cea91c4039b9fd529171b6b73
#
_cell.length_a   1.000
_cell.length_b   1.000
_cell.length_c   1.000
_cell.angle_alpha   90.00
_cell.angle_beta   90.00
_cell.angle_gamma   90.00
#
_symmetry.space_group_name_H-M   'P 1'
#
loop_
_entity.id
_entity.type
_entity.pdbx_description
1 polymer ?
#
loop_
_entity_poly.entity_id
_entity_poly.type
_entity_poly.pdbx_seq_one_letter_code
_entity_poly.pdbx_strand_id
1 'polypeptide(L)'
;MEAIDLDVLVVAPHPDDAELGAGGAILKMLAQGLAVGILDLTNGEPTPHGSIEIRAQETAAASKVLGIRWRENLGLENRKLEADLDSRKKLAEVFRLVKPKWLLAPYWVDAHPDHVAATKLVEDARFWAKLSKTDMAGERFHPQRIFNYFCVHLKMHPQPAFVLDISEQWETKLEAIKCYTSQFVKGREHLQPSFLEQLEIEAAYWGKTIGVKYGEPFHCKEPIGLSEMNSLI
;
A
#
# COMPACT_ATOMS: atom_id res chain seq x y z
N MET A 1 -4.16 18.84 2.27
CA MET A 1 -4.84 17.67 1.65
C MET A 1 -6.23 18.10 1.20
N GLU A 2 -6.61 17.73 -0.02
CA GLU A 2 -7.93 17.99 -0.56
C GLU A 2 -8.93 16.94 -0.06
N ALA A 3 -10.16 17.36 0.26
CA ALA A 3 -11.24 16.47 0.65
C ALA A 3 -11.80 15.76 -0.59
N ILE A 4 -11.74 14.45 -0.60
CA ILE A 4 -12.29 13.60 -1.66
C ILE A 4 -12.77 12.30 -1.02
N ASP A 5 -13.97 11.84 -1.41
CA ASP A 5 -14.44 10.53 -0.95
C ASP A 5 -13.72 9.41 -1.73
N LEU A 6 -13.07 8.51 -1.00
CA LEU A 6 -12.38 7.35 -1.57
C LEU A 6 -13.14 6.06 -1.23
N ASP A 7 -13.14 5.11 -2.17
CA ASP A 7 -13.53 3.74 -1.86
C ASP A 7 -12.42 3.01 -1.12
N VAL A 8 -11.18 3.21 -1.56
CA VAL A 8 -9.99 2.54 -1.00
C VAL A 8 -8.86 3.54 -0.78
N LEU A 9 -8.25 3.48 0.41
CA LEU A 9 -7.01 4.18 0.71
C LEU A 9 -5.90 3.15 0.95
N VAL A 10 -4.86 3.20 0.14
CA VAL A 10 -3.62 2.44 0.34
C VAL A 10 -2.71 3.28 1.21
N VAL A 11 -2.37 2.76 2.39
CA VAL A 11 -1.42 3.41 3.31
C VAL A 11 -0.07 2.71 3.16
N ALA A 12 0.93 3.45 2.70
CA ALA A 12 2.27 2.96 2.45
C ALA A 12 3.27 3.58 3.45
N PRO A 13 4.17 2.81 4.06
CA PRO A 13 5.25 3.33 4.89
C PRO A 13 6.13 4.32 4.13
N HIS A 14 6.51 3.95 2.91
CA HIS A 14 7.37 4.74 2.01
C HIS A 14 6.77 4.84 0.61
N PRO A 15 7.13 5.88 -0.15
CA PRO A 15 6.80 5.94 -1.57
C PRO A 15 7.53 4.82 -2.33
N ASP A 16 6.81 3.89 -2.87
CA ASP A 16 7.12 2.65 -3.60
C ASP A 16 6.42 1.40 -3.01
N ASP A 17 6.15 1.34 -1.70
CA ASP A 17 5.55 0.16 -1.06
C ASP A 17 4.15 -0.16 -1.59
N ALA A 18 3.35 0.85 -1.93
CA ALA A 18 2.01 0.66 -2.52
C ALA A 18 2.11 -0.01 -3.90
N GLU A 19 3.05 0.43 -4.73
CA GLU A 19 3.31 -0.14 -6.05
C GLU A 19 3.82 -1.58 -5.94
N LEU A 20 4.75 -1.82 -5.02
CA LEU A 20 5.34 -3.14 -4.81
C LEU A 20 4.31 -4.15 -4.29
N GLY A 21 3.61 -3.81 -3.22
CA GLY A 21 2.74 -4.74 -2.50
C GLY A 21 1.31 -4.85 -3.04
N ALA A 22 0.80 -3.80 -3.69
CA ALA A 22 -0.60 -3.70 -4.09
C ALA A 22 -0.84 -3.03 -5.46
N GLY A 23 0.21 -2.84 -6.28
CA GLY A 23 0.10 -2.12 -7.55
C GLY A 23 -0.90 -2.74 -8.54
N GLY A 24 -0.94 -4.06 -8.63
CA GLY A 24 -1.89 -4.78 -9.47
C GLY A 24 -3.33 -4.64 -8.96
N ALA A 25 -3.51 -4.75 -7.64
CA ALA A 25 -4.81 -4.54 -7.00
C ALA A 25 -5.32 -3.12 -7.20
N ILE A 26 -4.45 -2.10 -7.06
CA ILE A 26 -4.78 -0.69 -7.33
C ILE A 26 -5.31 -0.54 -8.76
N LEU A 27 -4.57 -1.03 -9.75
CA LEU A 27 -4.95 -0.96 -11.16
C LEU A 27 -6.29 -1.68 -11.43
N LYS A 28 -6.48 -2.86 -10.84
CA LYS A 28 -7.72 -3.63 -10.98
C LYS A 28 -8.92 -2.91 -10.36
N MET A 29 -8.76 -2.33 -9.18
CA MET A 29 -9.81 -1.54 -8.52
C MET A 29 -10.17 -0.28 -9.31
N LEU A 30 -9.18 0.44 -9.84
CA LEU A 30 -9.42 1.60 -10.72
C LEU A 30 -10.17 1.19 -12.01
N ALA A 31 -9.81 0.06 -12.62
CA ALA A 31 -10.51 -0.47 -13.79
C ALA A 31 -11.98 -0.87 -13.49
N GLN A 32 -12.28 -1.21 -12.24
CA GLN A 32 -13.64 -1.47 -11.74
C GLN A 32 -14.41 -0.20 -11.38
N GLY A 33 -13.80 0.98 -11.55
CA GLY A 33 -14.43 2.28 -11.27
C GLY A 33 -14.38 2.69 -9.79
N LEU A 34 -13.59 2.01 -8.95
CA LEU A 34 -13.41 2.41 -7.56
C LEU A 34 -12.49 3.63 -7.47
N ALA A 35 -12.79 4.55 -6.56
CA ALA A 35 -11.94 5.68 -6.22
C ALA A 35 -10.83 5.20 -5.27
N VAL A 36 -9.59 5.11 -5.80
CA VAL A 36 -8.42 4.65 -5.03
C VAL A 36 -7.46 5.80 -4.82
N GLY A 37 -7.01 5.99 -3.56
CA GLY A 37 -5.95 6.94 -3.20
C GLY A 37 -4.77 6.23 -2.54
N ILE A 38 -3.61 6.90 -2.51
CA ILE A 38 -2.42 6.45 -1.80
C ILE A 38 -2.01 7.51 -0.78
N LEU A 39 -1.70 7.07 0.43
CA LEU A 39 -1.10 7.89 1.48
C LEU A 39 0.26 7.31 1.86
N ASP A 40 1.32 7.99 1.48
CA ASP A 40 2.66 7.68 1.98
C ASP A 40 2.83 8.24 3.38
N LEU A 41 3.28 7.44 4.34
CA LEU A 41 3.46 7.91 5.72
C LEU A 41 4.71 8.78 5.87
N THR A 42 5.77 8.46 5.12
CA THR A 42 7.04 9.19 5.10
C THR A 42 7.45 9.56 3.68
N ASN A 43 8.52 10.34 3.53
CA ASN A 43 9.13 10.61 2.22
C ASN A 43 10.11 9.51 1.75
N GLY A 44 10.37 8.48 2.56
CA GLY A 44 11.26 7.36 2.24
C GLY A 44 12.76 7.69 2.26
N GLU A 45 13.17 8.93 2.54
CA GLU A 45 14.57 9.35 2.52
C GLU A 45 15.13 9.58 3.93
N PRO A 46 16.45 9.43 4.15
CA PRO A 46 17.51 9.27 3.13
C PRO A 46 17.68 7.82 2.64
N THR A 47 18.04 7.67 1.36
CA THR A 47 18.46 6.40 0.76
C THR A 47 19.80 6.56 0.01
N PRO A 48 20.53 5.47 -0.31
CA PRO A 48 21.88 5.58 -0.89
C PRO A 48 21.97 6.36 -2.22
N HIS A 49 20.92 6.31 -3.05
CA HIS A 49 20.92 6.88 -4.40
C HIS A 49 19.78 7.86 -4.64
N GLY A 50 18.97 8.16 -3.61
CA GLY A 50 17.84 9.07 -3.66
C GLY A 50 18.09 10.42 -3.01
N SER A 51 17.10 11.29 -3.13
CA SER A 51 16.90 12.51 -2.35
C SER A 51 15.40 12.76 -2.24
N ILE A 52 14.98 13.66 -1.37
CA ILE A 52 13.56 14.03 -1.22
C ILE A 52 12.97 14.46 -2.57
N GLU A 53 13.72 15.26 -3.34
CA GLU A 53 13.29 15.77 -4.65
C GLU A 53 13.20 14.65 -5.70
N ILE A 54 14.22 13.77 -5.76
CA ILE A 54 14.23 12.63 -6.68
C ILE A 54 13.05 11.71 -6.35
N ARG A 55 12.87 11.35 -5.08
CA ARG A 55 11.78 10.48 -4.63
C ARG A 55 10.41 11.08 -4.96
N ALA A 56 10.22 12.39 -4.78
CA ALA A 56 8.98 13.07 -5.13
C ALA A 56 8.68 13.01 -6.63
N GLN A 57 9.72 13.17 -7.50
CA GLN A 57 9.58 13.04 -8.95
C GLN A 57 9.24 11.61 -9.36
N GLU A 58 9.92 10.61 -8.79
CA GLU A 58 9.66 9.19 -9.03
C GLU A 58 8.24 8.80 -8.60
N THR A 59 7.80 9.27 -7.42
CA THR A 59 6.45 9.08 -6.89
C THR A 59 5.37 9.69 -7.81
N ALA A 60 5.60 10.90 -8.32
CA ALA A 60 4.68 11.54 -9.24
C ALA A 60 4.59 10.79 -10.57
N ALA A 61 5.72 10.28 -11.09
CA ALA A 61 5.76 9.46 -12.30
C ALA A 61 5.02 8.13 -12.12
N ALA A 62 5.26 7.42 -11.01
CA ALA A 62 4.57 6.18 -10.68
C ALA A 62 3.07 6.38 -10.52
N SER A 63 2.65 7.46 -9.83
CA SER A 63 1.23 7.81 -9.66
C SER A 63 0.54 8.04 -11.01
N LYS A 64 1.23 8.68 -11.95
CA LYS A 64 0.72 8.89 -13.33
C LYS A 64 0.56 7.57 -14.08
N VAL A 65 1.51 6.64 -13.98
CA VAL A 65 1.43 5.30 -14.59
C VAL A 65 0.26 4.51 -14.02
N LEU A 66 0.07 4.53 -12.69
CA LEU A 66 -1.05 3.87 -12.02
C LEU A 66 -2.41 4.54 -12.30
N GLY A 67 -2.43 5.80 -12.72
CA GLY A 67 -3.68 6.57 -12.88
C GLY A 67 -4.25 7.10 -11.55
N ILE A 68 -3.45 7.17 -10.51
CA ILE A 68 -3.84 7.69 -9.19
C ILE A 68 -4.07 9.19 -9.27
N ARG A 69 -5.25 9.65 -8.80
CA ARG A 69 -5.63 11.07 -8.78
C ARG A 69 -5.43 11.72 -7.42
N TRP A 70 -5.42 10.93 -6.36
CA TRP A 70 -5.17 11.39 -5.00
C TRP A 70 -4.01 10.63 -4.39
N ARG A 71 -2.91 11.31 -4.17
CA ARG A 71 -1.76 10.82 -3.42
C ARG A 71 -1.20 11.93 -2.57
N GLU A 72 -1.03 11.66 -1.29
CA GLU A 72 -0.53 12.60 -0.32
C GLU A 72 0.56 11.96 0.55
N ASN A 73 1.31 12.80 1.25
CA ASN A 73 2.32 12.36 2.21
C ASN A 73 1.96 12.88 3.60
N LEU A 74 1.97 12.01 4.61
CA LEU A 74 1.61 12.37 5.98
C LEU A 74 2.73 13.17 6.69
N GLY A 75 3.95 13.12 6.16
CA GLY A 75 5.09 13.88 6.66
C GLY A 75 5.68 13.35 7.96
N LEU A 76 5.52 12.04 8.24
CA LEU A 76 6.20 11.41 9.36
C LEU A 76 7.67 11.16 9.02
N GLU A 77 8.51 11.02 10.06
CA GLU A 77 9.95 10.86 9.88
C GLU A 77 10.28 9.43 9.46
N ASN A 78 11.01 9.29 8.33
CA ASN A 78 11.49 7.98 7.84
C ASN A 78 12.42 7.30 8.85
N ARG A 79 12.34 5.98 8.96
CA ARG A 79 13.08 5.12 9.90
C ARG A 79 12.75 5.35 11.37
N LYS A 80 11.70 6.12 11.65
CA LYS A 80 11.25 6.45 13.01
C LYS A 80 9.73 6.34 13.12
N LEU A 81 9.10 5.54 12.26
CA LEU A 81 7.66 5.34 12.36
C LEU A 81 7.31 4.67 13.69
N GLU A 82 6.42 5.30 14.41
CA GLU A 82 5.82 4.79 15.64
C GLU A 82 4.32 5.06 15.65
N ALA A 83 3.57 4.18 16.29
CA ALA A 83 2.15 4.39 16.51
C ALA A 83 1.92 5.24 17.76
N ASP A 84 2.58 6.41 17.84
CA ASP A 84 2.40 7.40 18.90
C ASP A 84 1.07 8.16 18.77
N LEU A 85 0.75 8.98 19.76
CA LEU A 85 -0.54 9.67 19.82
C LEU A 85 -0.71 10.72 18.72
N ASP A 86 0.36 11.43 18.37
CA ASP A 86 0.32 12.49 17.37
C ASP A 86 0.18 11.90 15.96
N SER A 87 0.93 10.83 15.65
CA SER A 87 0.85 10.09 14.40
C SER A 87 -0.54 9.47 14.22
N ARG A 88 -1.12 8.88 15.29
CA ARG A 88 -2.49 8.34 15.27
C ARG A 88 -3.52 9.41 14.96
N LYS A 89 -3.42 10.58 15.64
CA LYS A 89 -4.32 11.71 15.40
C LYS A 89 -4.26 12.16 13.95
N LYS A 90 -3.05 12.42 13.43
CA LYS A 90 -2.86 12.83 12.03
C LYS A 90 -3.48 11.84 11.04
N LEU A 91 -3.22 10.55 11.21
CA LEU A 91 -3.74 9.53 10.31
C LEU A 91 -5.25 9.35 10.45
N ALA A 92 -5.80 9.42 11.67
CA ALA A 92 -7.24 9.37 11.91
C ALA A 92 -7.98 10.55 11.27
N GLU A 93 -7.37 11.75 11.27
CA GLU A 93 -7.91 12.93 10.60
C GLU A 93 -7.93 12.77 9.07
N VAL A 94 -6.91 12.10 8.48
CA VAL A 94 -6.95 11.74 7.06
C VAL A 94 -8.11 10.78 6.77
N PHE A 95 -8.32 9.74 7.59
CA PHE A 95 -9.46 8.82 7.39
C PHE A 95 -10.81 9.52 7.48
N ARG A 96 -10.94 10.54 8.34
CA ARG A 96 -12.14 11.38 8.40
C ARG A 96 -12.30 12.29 7.18
N LEU A 97 -11.18 12.76 6.61
CA LEU A 97 -11.17 13.64 5.46
C LEU A 97 -11.59 12.93 4.17
N VAL A 98 -10.99 11.75 3.90
CA VAL A 98 -11.17 11.03 2.62
C VAL A 98 -12.15 9.85 2.73
N LYS A 99 -12.66 9.53 3.90
CA LYS A 99 -13.72 8.56 4.22
C LYS A 99 -13.62 7.23 3.48
N PRO A 100 -12.46 6.53 3.49
CA PRO A 100 -12.26 5.32 2.70
C PRO A 100 -13.09 4.16 3.26
N LYS A 101 -13.81 3.43 2.40
CA LYS A 101 -14.53 2.23 2.81
C LYS A 101 -13.57 1.15 3.28
N TRP A 102 -12.46 0.96 2.56
CA TRP A 102 -11.43 -0.01 2.86
C TRP A 102 -10.06 0.65 2.98
N LEU A 103 -9.21 0.04 3.80
CA LEU A 103 -7.80 0.38 3.92
C LEU A 103 -6.97 -0.79 3.40
N LEU A 104 -5.92 -0.49 2.63
CA LEU A 104 -4.83 -1.41 2.38
C LEU A 104 -3.63 -0.94 3.20
N ALA A 105 -2.99 -1.84 3.94
CA ALA A 105 -1.84 -1.55 4.78
C ALA A 105 -0.81 -2.68 4.68
N PRO A 106 0.47 -2.48 5.08
CA PRO A 106 1.45 -3.55 5.12
C PRO A 106 0.97 -4.74 5.97
N TYR A 107 1.52 -5.92 5.69
CA TYR A 107 1.38 -7.06 6.59
C TYR A 107 2.14 -6.79 7.91
N TRP A 108 1.58 -7.22 9.03
CA TRP A 108 2.09 -6.90 10.39
C TRP A 108 3.35 -7.63 10.81
N VAL A 109 3.90 -8.50 9.97
CA VAL A 109 5.20 -9.14 10.15
C VAL A 109 6.06 -8.79 8.95
N ASP A 110 7.17 -8.14 9.19
CA ASP A 110 8.12 -7.73 8.16
C ASP A 110 9.52 -7.55 8.77
N ALA A 111 10.57 -7.60 7.96
CA ALA A 111 11.93 -7.30 8.41
C ALA A 111 12.17 -5.78 8.57
N HIS A 112 11.36 -4.94 7.90
CA HIS A 112 11.48 -3.49 8.00
C HIS A 112 10.65 -2.96 9.19
N PRO A 113 11.27 -2.32 10.21
CA PRO A 113 10.55 -1.83 11.39
C PRO A 113 9.41 -0.85 11.06
N ASP A 114 9.62 0.06 10.09
CA ASP A 114 8.59 1.03 9.68
C ASP A 114 7.35 0.33 9.09
N HIS A 115 7.48 -0.81 8.41
CA HIS A 115 6.33 -1.57 7.89
C HIS A 115 5.46 -2.12 9.03
N VAL A 116 6.11 -2.69 10.05
CA VAL A 116 5.42 -3.19 11.24
C VAL A 116 4.74 -2.05 12.00
N ALA A 117 5.45 -0.93 12.18
CA ALA A 117 4.92 0.26 12.84
C ALA A 117 3.74 0.87 12.07
N ALA A 118 3.82 0.92 10.74
CA ALA A 118 2.74 1.42 9.88
C ALA A 118 1.45 0.62 10.04
N THR A 119 1.54 -0.71 10.08
CA THR A 119 0.36 -1.55 10.31
C THR A 119 -0.30 -1.24 11.65
N LYS A 120 0.50 -1.14 12.71
CA LYS A 120 -0.01 -0.80 14.04
C LYS A 120 -0.63 0.60 14.05
N LEU A 121 0.00 1.56 13.39
CA LEU A 121 -0.50 2.94 13.28
C LEU A 121 -1.86 2.98 12.56
N VAL A 122 -2.00 2.25 11.45
CA VAL A 122 -3.26 2.15 10.68
C VAL A 122 -4.39 1.57 11.53
N GLU A 123 -4.13 0.48 12.25
CA GLU A 123 -5.11 -0.16 13.14
C GLU A 123 -5.58 0.80 14.26
N ASP A 124 -4.64 1.47 14.91
CA ASP A 124 -4.93 2.41 15.99
C ASP A 124 -5.68 3.66 15.45
N ALA A 125 -5.23 4.22 14.32
CA ALA A 125 -5.88 5.36 13.70
C ALA A 125 -7.30 5.04 13.22
N ARG A 126 -7.54 3.83 12.67
CA ARG A 126 -8.88 3.37 12.31
C ARG A 126 -9.83 3.38 13.52
N PHE A 127 -9.33 2.92 14.67
CA PHE A 127 -10.12 2.97 15.90
C PHE A 127 -10.40 4.41 16.34
N TRP A 128 -9.38 5.29 16.26
CA TRP A 128 -9.52 6.68 16.69
C TRP A 128 -10.45 7.48 15.77
N ALA A 129 -10.42 7.26 14.48
CA ALA A 129 -11.24 7.97 13.50
C ALA A 129 -12.75 7.87 13.78
N LYS A 130 -13.23 6.82 14.45
CA LYS A 130 -14.64 6.67 14.84
C LYS A 130 -15.03 7.39 16.13
N LEU A 131 -14.06 7.85 16.94
CA LEU A 131 -14.35 8.47 18.23
C LEU A 131 -15.11 9.78 18.07
N SER A 132 -16.06 10.01 18.94
CA SER A 132 -16.84 11.22 19.03
C SER A 132 -16.36 12.20 20.06
N LYS A 133 -16.36 13.05 20.59
CA LYS A 133 -15.83 13.86 21.72
C LYS A 133 -14.30 13.89 21.74
N THR A 134 -13.73 14.31 20.62
CA THR A 134 -12.28 14.52 20.44
C THR A 134 -12.05 15.88 19.79
N ASP A 135 -10.82 16.35 19.82
CA ASP A 135 -10.36 17.57 19.14
C ASP A 135 -9.89 17.32 17.69
N MET A 136 -10.06 16.07 17.19
CA MET A 136 -9.69 15.70 15.82
C MET A 136 -10.59 16.38 14.78
N ALA A 137 -9.97 16.88 13.71
CA ALA A 137 -10.67 17.47 12.59
C ALA A 137 -11.56 16.47 11.84
N GLY A 138 -12.58 16.97 11.18
CA GLY A 138 -13.51 16.18 10.36
C GLY A 138 -14.57 15.43 11.15
N GLU A 139 -15.58 14.96 10.45
CA GLU A 139 -16.63 14.12 11.02
C GLU A 139 -16.09 12.72 11.33
N ARG A 140 -16.54 12.13 12.44
CA ARG A 140 -16.18 10.74 12.78
C ARG A 140 -16.48 9.80 11.63
N PHE A 141 -15.53 8.93 11.35
CA PHE A 141 -15.64 7.93 10.28
C PHE A 141 -14.95 6.63 10.72
N HIS A 142 -15.44 5.50 10.23
CA HIS A 142 -14.83 4.20 10.54
C HIS A 142 -14.65 3.39 9.25
N PRO A 143 -13.43 3.30 8.70
CA PRO A 143 -13.15 2.38 7.59
C PRO A 143 -13.61 0.96 7.94
N GLN A 144 -14.35 0.33 7.03
CA GLN A 144 -15.04 -0.93 7.33
C GLN A 144 -14.06 -2.08 7.52
N ARG A 145 -12.92 -2.08 6.77
CA ARG A 145 -11.99 -3.20 6.74
C ARG A 145 -10.57 -2.77 6.43
N ILE A 146 -9.61 -3.56 6.94
CA ILE A 146 -8.19 -3.46 6.57
C ILE A 146 -7.81 -4.75 5.86
N PHE A 147 -7.26 -4.65 4.65
CA PHE A 147 -6.54 -5.71 3.96
C PHE A 147 -5.05 -5.45 4.04
N ASN A 148 -4.26 -6.48 4.26
CA ASN A 148 -2.82 -6.35 4.44
C ASN A 148 -2.11 -6.94 3.22
N TYR A 149 -1.35 -6.10 2.50
CA TYR A 149 -0.50 -6.53 1.40
C TYR A 149 0.87 -7.00 1.91
N PHE A 150 1.49 -7.93 1.20
CA PHE A 150 2.82 -8.42 1.56
C PHE A 150 3.88 -7.50 0.97
N CYS A 151 4.85 -7.12 1.81
CA CYS A 151 5.96 -6.27 1.42
C CYS A 151 7.18 -7.11 1.02
N VAL A 152 8.06 -6.53 0.21
CA VAL A 152 9.23 -7.21 -0.39
C VAL A 152 10.27 -7.70 0.61
N HIS A 153 10.26 -7.23 1.86
CA HIS A 153 11.18 -7.69 2.91
C HIS A 153 10.68 -8.92 3.67
N LEU A 154 9.45 -9.38 3.40
CA LEU A 154 8.89 -10.57 4.00
C LEU A 154 9.52 -11.82 3.35
N LYS A 155 10.41 -12.49 4.05
CA LYS A 155 11.17 -13.66 3.52
C LYS A 155 10.41 -14.99 3.60
N MET A 156 9.55 -15.13 4.61
CA MET A 156 8.72 -16.32 4.79
C MET A 156 7.25 -15.89 4.69
N HIS A 157 6.60 -16.29 3.63
CA HIS A 157 5.23 -15.90 3.38
C HIS A 157 4.27 -16.76 4.21
N PRO A 158 3.38 -16.13 5.00
CA PRO A 158 2.28 -16.83 5.64
C PRO A 158 1.24 -17.23 4.59
N GLN A 159 0.30 -18.08 4.97
CA GLN A 159 -0.85 -18.35 4.12
C GLN A 159 -1.68 -17.07 3.96
N PRO A 160 -1.92 -16.58 2.74
CA PRO A 160 -2.76 -15.41 2.52
C PRO A 160 -4.23 -15.74 2.77
N ALA A 161 -5.04 -14.72 3.07
CA ALA A 161 -6.49 -14.87 3.13
C ALA A 161 -7.10 -15.05 1.72
N PHE A 162 -6.49 -14.39 0.72
CA PHE A 162 -6.79 -14.56 -0.69
C PHE A 162 -5.62 -14.08 -1.55
N VAL A 163 -5.62 -14.51 -2.80
CA VAL A 163 -4.72 -14.02 -3.85
C VAL A 163 -5.55 -13.39 -4.95
N LEU A 164 -5.18 -12.18 -5.36
CA LEU A 164 -5.86 -11.48 -6.44
C LEU A 164 -5.14 -11.74 -7.76
N ASP A 165 -5.87 -12.17 -8.80
CA ASP A 165 -5.33 -12.25 -10.16
C ASP A 165 -5.01 -10.83 -10.68
N ILE A 166 -3.74 -10.61 -11.00
CA ILE A 166 -3.22 -9.36 -11.56
C ILE A 166 -2.56 -9.55 -12.92
N SER A 167 -2.86 -10.66 -13.60
CA SER A 167 -2.16 -11.03 -14.84
C SER A 167 -2.25 -9.94 -15.91
N GLU A 168 -3.41 -9.29 -16.05
CA GLU A 168 -3.61 -8.18 -16.99
C GLU A 168 -2.96 -6.87 -16.51
N GLN A 169 -2.76 -6.68 -15.21
CA GLN A 169 -2.21 -5.47 -14.60
C GLN A 169 -0.69 -5.51 -14.46
N TRP A 170 -0.07 -6.67 -14.63
CA TRP A 170 1.33 -6.91 -14.32
C TRP A 170 2.28 -5.95 -15.01
N GLU A 171 2.16 -5.76 -16.31
CA GLU A 171 3.07 -4.91 -17.08
C GLU A 171 2.98 -3.45 -16.61
N THR A 172 1.78 -2.94 -16.39
CA THR A 172 1.57 -1.56 -15.90
C THR A 172 2.07 -1.39 -14.46
N LYS A 173 1.87 -2.41 -13.59
CA LYS A 173 2.48 -2.42 -12.25
C LYS A 173 3.99 -2.34 -12.33
N LEU A 174 4.61 -3.13 -13.20
CA LEU A 174 6.06 -3.16 -13.38
C LEU A 174 6.59 -1.81 -13.92
N GLU A 175 5.86 -1.16 -14.83
CA GLU A 175 6.20 0.19 -15.30
C GLU A 175 6.15 1.22 -14.16
N ALA A 176 5.15 1.17 -13.29
CA ALA A 176 5.08 2.05 -12.13
C ALA A 176 6.26 1.85 -11.18
N ILE A 177 6.64 0.60 -10.90
CA ILE A 177 7.81 0.26 -10.05
C ILE A 177 9.11 0.78 -10.69
N LYS A 178 9.27 0.66 -12.00
CA LYS A 178 10.45 1.16 -12.74
C LYS A 178 10.63 2.67 -12.65
N CYS A 179 9.60 3.43 -12.31
CA CYS A 179 9.74 4.88 -12.07
C CYS A 179 10.70 5.17 -10.91
N TYR A 180 10.80 4.28 -9.93
CA TYR A 180 11.71 4.42 -8.77
C TYR A 180 13.13 3.94 -9.09
N THR A 181 13.77 4.58 -10.07
CA THR A 181 15.11 4.19 -10.53
C THR A 181 16.18 4.32 -9.45
N SER A 182 16.06 5.31 -8.56
CA SER A 182 16.98 5.49 -7.43
C SER A 182 16.91 4.35 -6.42
N GLN A 183 15.79 3.60 -6.39
CA GLN A 183 15.54 2.54 -5.42
C GLN A 183 15.82 1.14 -5.98
N PHE A 184 15.47 0.90 -7.25
CA PHE A 184 15.42 -0.47 -7.78
C PHE A 184 16.39 -0.73 -8.93
N VAL A 185 17.01 0.30 -9.48
CA VAL A 185 17.95 0.19 -10.61
C VAL A 185 19.36 0.58 -10.19
N LYS A 186 19.56 1.84 -9.76
CA LYS A 186 20.89 2.35 -9.40
C LYS A 186 21.53 1.54 -8.27
N GLY A 187 22.77 1.09 -8.50
CA GLY A 187 23.57 0.33 -7.53
C GLY A 187 23.13 -1.12 -7.36
N ARG A 188 22.18 -1.61 -8.16
CA ARG A 188 21.67 -2.99 -8.10
C ARG A 188 21.99 -3.82 -9.35
N GLU A 189 22.80 -3.31 -10.26
CA GLU A 189 23.14 -3.93 -11.55
C GLU A 189 23.85 -5.28 -11.41
N HIS A 190 24.44 -5.54 -10.23
CA HIS A 190 25.16 -6.78 -9.93
C HIS A 190 24.26 -7.91 -9.41
N LEU A 191 22.97 -7.64 -9.11
CA LEU A 191 22.06 -8.66 -8.58
C LEU A 191 21.62 -9.63 -9.68
N GLN A 192 21.66 -10.93 -9.37
CA GLN A 192 21.18 -12.01 -10.23
C GLN A 192 20.35 -13.03 -9.39
N PRO A 193 19.05 -13.22 -9.63
CA PRO A 193 18.23 -12.41 -10.55
C PRO A 193 18.16 -10.95 -10.11
N SER A 194 17.91 -10.04 -11.05
CA SER A 194 17.67 -8.63 -10.77
C SER A 194 16.46 -8.45 -9.82
N PHE A 195 16.35 -7.29 -9.19
CA PHE A 195 15.23 -7.01 -8.29
C PHE A 195 13.86 -7.16 -9.00
N LEU A 196 13.76 -6.70 -10.24
CA LEU A 196 12.52 -6.80 -11.02
C LEU A 196 12.19 -8.26 -11.39
N GLU A 197 13.19 -9.07 -11.74
CA GLU A 197 13.01 -10.51 -11.97
C GLU A 197 12.59 -11.24 -10.68
N GLN A 198 13.09 -10.84 -9.51
CA GLN A 198 12.64 -11.39 -8.23
C GLN A 198 11.15 -11.09 -7.99
N LEU A 199 10.69 -9.87 -8.27
CA LEU A 199 9.28 -9.51 -8.17
C LEU A 199 8.41 -10.32 -9.14
N GLU A 200 8.88 -10.56 -10.36
CA GLU A 200 8.15 -11.39 -11.33
C GLU A 200 8.04 -12.83 -10.88
N ILE A 201 9.12 -13.42 -10.35
CA ILE A 201 9.13 -14.79 -9.79
C ILE A 201 8.11 -14.89 -8.65
N GLU A 202 8.06 -13.89 -7.77
CA GLU A 202 7.14 -13.88 -6.64
C GLU A 202 5.67 -13.75 -7.11
N ALA A 203 5.39 -12.84 -8.03
CA ALA A 203 4.04 -12.67 -8.59
C ALA A 203 3.59 -13.94 -9.35
N ALA A 204 4.49 -14.60 -10.08
CA ALA A 204 4.21 -15.86 -10.76
C ALA A 204 3.97 -17.01 -9.76
N TYR A 205 4.72 -17.08 -8.65
CA TYR A 205 4.48 -18.02 -7.57
C TYR A 205 3.06 -17.89 -7.02
N TRP A 206 2.63 -16.67 -6.69
CA TRP A 206 1.28 -16.44 -6.20
C TRP A 206 0.20 -16.71 -7.26
N GLY A 207 0.43 -16.31 -8.51
CA GLY A 207 -0.47 -16.62 -9.62
C GLY A 207 -0.67 -18.13 -9.80
N LYS A 208 0.41 -18.91 -9.70
CA LYS A 208 0.34 -20.38 -9.75
C LYS A 208 -0.61 -20.96 -8.70
N THR A 209 -0.68 -20.38 -7.50
CA THR A 209 -1.52 -20.91 -6.41
C THR A 209 -3.02 -20.85 -6.71
N ILE A 210 -3.42 -19.97 -7.63
CA ILE A 210 -4.81 -19.78 -8.08
C ILE A 210 -5.01 -20.09 -9.57
N GLY A 211 -4.00 -20.64 -10.25
CA GLY A 211 -4.10 -21.07 -11.64
C GLY A 211 -4.03 -19.96 -12.68
N VAL A 212 -3.42 -18.81 -12.35
CA VAL A 212 -3.23 -17.66 -13.25
C VAL A 212 -1.74 -17.33 -13.42
N LYS A 213 -1.43 -16.38 -14.33
CA LYS A 213 -0.03 -16.02 -14.61
C LYS A 213 0.62 -15.27 -13.45
N TYR A 214 -0.04 -14.24 -12.93
CA TYR A 214 0.48 -13.41 -11.84
C TYR A 214 -0.58 -13.16 -10.78
N GLY A 215 -0.19 -13.15 -9.50
CA GLY A 215 -1.06 -12.92 -8.35
C GLY A 215 -0.46 -11.96 -7.33
N GLU A 216 -1.31 -11.26 -6.61
CA GLU A 216 -0.96 -10.49 -5.42
C GLU A 216 -1.65 -11.09 -4.19
N PRO A 217 -0.88 -11.46 -3.16
CA PRO A 217 -1.41 -12.03 -1.93
C PRO A 217 -1.87 -10.95 -0.95
N PHE A 218 -2.98 -11.20 -0.29
CA PHE A 218 -3.51 -10.35 0.77
C PHE A 218 -3.87 -11.16 2.00
N HIS A 219 -3.75 -10.52 3.15
CA HIS A 219 -4.26 -11.05 4.40
C HIS A 219 -5.33 -10.12 4.99
N CYS A 220 -6.12 -10.64 5.92
CA CYS A 220 -7.10 -9.86 6.66
C CYS A 220 -7.27 -10.47 8.06
N LYS A 221 -7.16 -9.67 9.11
CA LYS A 221 -7.37 -10.14 10.49
C LYS A 221 -8.84 -10.41 10.82
N GLU A 222 -9.75 -9.81 10.04
CA GLU A 222 -11.18 -9.93 10.21
C GLU A 222 -11.76 -10.92 9.18
N PRO A 223 -12.78 -11.73 9.51
CA PRO A 223 -13.42 -12.60 8.53
C PRO A 223 -13.95 -11.82 7.33
N ILE A 224 -13.72 -12.35 6.12
CA ILE A 224 -14.27 -11.77 4.89
C ILE A 224 -15.69 -12.28 4.69
N GLY A 225 -16.69 -11.38 4.77
CA GLY A 225 -18.07 -11.69 4.46
C GLY A 225 -18.32 -11.63 2.96
N LEU A 226 -18.90 -12.67 2.40
CA LEU A 226 -19.31 -12.73 0.99
C LEU A 226 -20.83 -12.69 0.92
N SER A 227 -21.39 -11.85 0.07
CA SER A 227 -22.83 -11.84 -0.23
C SER A 227 -23.23 -12.96 -1.21
N GLU A 228 -22.27 -13.38 -2.04
CA GLU A 228 -22.46 -14.36 -3.11
C GLU A 228 -21.24 -15.28 -3.22
N MET A 229 -21.47 -16.53 -3.63
CA MET A 229 -20.39 -17.50 -3.85
C MET A 229 -19.65 -17.31 -5.20
N ASN A 230 -20.24 -16.59 -6.12
CA ASN A 230 -19.67 -16.34 -7.47
C ASN A 230 -18.31 -15.63 -7.43
N SER A 231 -18.00 -14.95 -6.33
CA SER A 231 -16.70 -14.30 -6.12
C SER A 231 -15.55 -15.29 -5.83
N LEU A 232 -15.87 -16.58 -5.69
CA LEU A 232 -14.89 -17.66 -5.40
C LEU A 232 -14.52 -18.49 -6.62
N ILE A 233 -15.10 -18.19 -7.77
CA ILE A 233 -14.86 -18.91 -9.04
C ILE A 233 -14.35 -17.94 -10.10
#